data_70638451198e1ba92d1dc4e9c3ad5b86
#
_entry.id   70638451198e1ba92d1dc4e9c3ad5b86
#
_cell.length_a   1.000
_cell.length_b   1.000
_cell.length_c   1.000
_cell.angle_alpha   90.00
_cell.angle_beta   90.00
_cell.angle_gamma   90.00
#
_symmetry.space_group_name_H-M   'P 1'
#
loop_
_entity.id
_entity.type
_entity.pdbx_description
1 polymer ?
#
loop_
_entity_poly.entity_id
_entity_poly.type
_entity_poly.pdbx_seq_one_letter_code
_entity_poly.pdbx_strand_id
1 'polypeptide(L)'
;TSHYPDDPRFYGLCDEYGFYVIDEADLETHGFEIINKRNYLNNLDEWKPAFLDRAERMVERDKNHPSIIMWSLGNESGYGKNHAAMADYMKKRDDSRLVHYEGETREIFEANGGLPKRDPESSDVHSTMYTSIETMEKVAKLDFLKKPHVMCENLHAMGNGPGGIKELWELFYREKRLQGGFVWEWCDHGILQTTENGEKYFAYGGDFGDTPNDRNFVIDGLVNPDRVPSPALLEYRKAIEPIKMQALNDEKTEYEVENRYDFINLDNFICSYEIKKAGKTVMSGYLENIKINPSEKGIIKIDMTKNDIFLTAGEKYHDDSYITFSWKLKKKIGLLEAGTELAFHQEKLPYPSNDYKECENLQKANNTFLESTPEKFDMIETENEVKINFFNRQIIFDKNTGKIKFYYCDGVNVFQDGPMLNLWRAPIDNDILGLEEFGAKKVLEHWKEKNIHLLQHNIRSFEIIEKNHDYAVINVSSEIAPPVLDWGYKTDYMYIIHRNGMISVKISGKLYGNAPETLPRIG
;
A
#
# COMPACT_ATOMS: atom_id res chain seq x y z
N THR A 1 -15.77 10.45 -15.13
CA THR A 1 -15.00 10.62 -16.40
C THR A 1 -13.94 11.70 -16.19
N SER A 2 -12.76 11.58 -16.81
CA SER A 2 -11.67 12.53 -16.69
C SER A 2 -11.04 12.78 -18.08
N HIS A 3 -10.89 13.99 -18.53
CA HIS A 3 -11.36 15.31 -18.03
C HIS A 3 -12.35 15.88 -19.05
N TYR A 4 -13.25 15.03 -19.53
CA TYR A 4 -14.24 15.30 -20.58
C TYR A 4 -15.33 14.22 -20.56
N PRO A 5 -16.50 14.50 -21.14
CA PRO A 5 -17.54 13.51 -21.31
C PRO A 5 -17.05 12.37 -22.22
N ASP A 6 -17.24 11.14 -21.79
CA ASP A 6 -16.75 9.94 -22.48
C ASP A 6 -17.57 9.60 -23.74
N ASP A 7 -17.18 8.56 -24.47
CA ASP A 7 -17.96 7.98 -25.58
C ASP A 7 -19.37 7.64 -25.07
N PRO A 8 -20.45 8.01 -25.79
CA PRO A 8 -21.83 7.75 -25.34
C PRO A 8 -22.13 6.29 -25.01
N ARG A 9 -21.43 5.34 -25.63
CA ARG A 9 -21.57 3.90 -25.32
C ARG A 9 -21.08 3.53 -23.93
N PHE A 10 -20.12 4.29 -23.39
CA PHE A 10 -19.61 4.08 -22.03
C PHE A 10 -20.72 4.22 -20.98
N TYR A 11 -21.54 5.26 -21.09
CA TYR A 11 -22.66 5.46 -20.15
C TYR A 11 -23.71 4.37 -20.24
N GLY A 12 -24.01 3.88 -21.46
CA GLY A 12 -24.89 2.73 -21.64
C GLY A 12 -24.34 1.45 -20.98
N LEU A 13 -23.04 1.22 -21.02
CA LEU A 13 -22.39 0.13 -20.30
C LEU A 13 -22.44 0.35 -18.78
N CYS A 14 -22.23 1.57 -18.32
CA CYS A 14 -22.36 1.89 -16.89
C CYS A 14 -23.78 1.67 -16.38
N ASP A 15 -24.80 2.02 -17.17
CA ASP A 15 -26.22 1.75 -16.86
C ASP A 15 -26.49 0.24 -16.75
N GLU A 16 -25.97 -0.54 -17.70
CA GLU A 16 -26.16 -2.00 -17.75
C GLU A 16 -25.45 -2.70 -16.59
N TYR A 17 -24.24 -2.26 -16.27
CA TYR A 17 -23.38 -2.93 -15.29
C TYR A 17 -23.51 -2.38 -13.87
N GLY A 18 -24.24 -1.27 -13.70
CA GLY A 18 -24.50 -0.68 -12.38
C GLY A 18 -23.34 0.13 -11.82
N PHE A 19 -22.52 0.74 -12.66
CA PHE A 19 -21.49 1.68 -12.22
C PHE A 19 -22.07 3.06 -11.96
N TYR A 20 -21.67 3.71 -10.88
CA TYR A 20 -21.92 5.12 -10.68
C TYR A 20 -20.91 5.96 -11.43
N VAL A 21 -21.37 7.05 -12.03
CA VAL A 21 -20.55 7.94 -12.85
C VAL A 21 -20.65 9.38 -12.33
N ILE A 22 -19.51 10.05 -12.23
CA ILE A 22 -19.43 11.52 -12.21
C ILE A 22 -19.05 11.92 -13.63
N ASP A 23 -19.98 12.56 -14.34
CA ASP A 23 -19.75 13.02 -15.70
C ASP A 23 -19.15 14.42 -15.68
N GLU A 24 -18.04 14.62 -16.40
CA GLU A 24 -17.22 15.83 -16.30
C GLU A 24 -17.22 16.62 -17.62
N ALA A 25 -17.41 17.94 -17.52
CA ALA A 25 -17.29 18.84 -18.64
C ALA A 25 -15.85 18.95 -19.14
N ASP A 26 -15.66 19.04 -20.45
CA ASP A 26 -14.36 19.21 -21.11
C ASP A 26 -13.77 20.61 -20.89
N LEU A 27 -13.51 20.92 -19.63
CA LEU A 27 -12.97 22.19 -19.18
C LEU A 27 -11.74 21.98 -18.30
N GLU A 28 -10.59 22.31 -18.87
CA GLU A 28 -9.32 22.32 -18.16
C GLU A 28 -8.47 23.51 -18.61
N THR A 29 -7.97 24.28 -17.64
CA THR A 29 -7.12 25.45 -17.89
C THR A 29 -5.86 25.42 -17.01
N HIS A 30 -5.41 24.24 -16.58
CA HIS A 30 -4.29 24.02 -15.66
C HIS A 30 -3.00 24.73 -16.12
N GLY A 31 -2.75 24.78 -17.43
CA GLY A 31 -1.59 25.49 -17.99
C GLY A 31 -1.47 26.97 -17.59
N PHE A 32 -2.56 27.63 -17.23
CA PHE A 32 -2.52 28.99 -16.68
C PHE A 32 -1.94 29.07 -15.26
N GLU A 33 -1.92 27.99 -14.50
CA GLU A 33 -1.28 27.93 -13.19
C GLU A 33 0.24 28.07 -13.31
N ILE A 34 0.84 27.45 -14.33
CA ILE A 34 2.29 27.50 -14.61
C ILE A 34 2.78 28.96 -14.78
N ILE A 35 1.93 29.83 -15.31
CA ILE A 35 2.24 31.26 -15.50
C ILE A 35 1.61 32.15 -14.40
N ASN A 36 1.23 31.57 -13.26
CA ASN A 36 0.60 32.25 -12.12
C ASN A 36 -0.69 33.03 -12.48
N LYS A 37 -1.51 32.48 -13.38
CA LYS A 37 -2.79 33.07 -13.82
C LYS A 37 -3.94 32.06 -13.74
N ARG A 38 -3.95 31.15 -12.75
CA ARG A 38 -4.93 30.06 -12.59
C ARG A 38 -6.38 30.51 -12.85
N ASN A 39 -6.80 31.65 -12.32
CA ASN A 39 -8.18 32.17 -12.42
C ASN A 39 -8.40 33.14 -13.58
N TYR A 40 -7.51 33.22 -14.57
CA TYR A 40 -7.58 34.24 -15.62
C TYR A 40 -8.85 34.11 -16.45
N LEU A 41 -9.14 32.98 -17.07
CA LEU A 41 -10.30 32.77 -17.91
C LEU A 41 -11.61 32.69 -17.12
N ASN A 42 -11.55 32.25 -15.87
CA ASN A 42 -12.72 31.99 -15.03
C ASN A 42 -13.55 33.23 -14.70
N ASN A 43 -12.94 34.42 -14.84
CA ASN A 43 -13.55 35.71 -14.50
C ASN A 43 -13.69 36.67 -15.70
N LEU A 44 -13.41 36.22 -16.91
CA LEU A 44 -13.59 37.00 -18.13
C LEU A 44 -15.00 36.76 -18.71
N ASP A 45 -15.77 37.84 -18.93
CA ASP A 45 -17.14 37.73 -19.44
C ASP A 45 -17.21 37.15 -20.85
N GLU A 46 -16.21 37.43 -21.69
CA GLU A 46 -16.09 36.87 -23.04
C GLU A 46 -15.93 35.35 -23.07
N TRP A 47 -15.43 34.72 -22.01
CA TRP A 47 -15.29 33.27 -21.91
C TRP A 47 -16.54 32.58 -21.32
N LYS A 48 -17.44 33.30 -20.67
CA LYS A 48 -18.65 32.74 -20.07
C LYS A 48 -19.48 31.89 -21.05
N PRO A 49 -19.70 32.29 -22.32
CA PRO A 49 -20.43 31.45 -23.27
C PRO A 49 -19.75 30.12 -23.54
N ALA A 50 -18.41 30.07 -23.59
CA ALA A 50 -17.67 28.83 -23.79
C ALA A 50 -17.77 27.86 -22.59
N PHE A 51 -17.79 28.38 -21.37
CA PHE A 51 -18.03 27.59 -20.15
C PHE A 51 -19.45 26.99 -20.14
N LEU A 52 -20.45 27.82 -20.44
CA LEU A 52 -21.85 27.37 -20.47
C LEU A 52 -22.11 26.35 -21.59
N ASP A 53 -21.53 26.53 -22.79
CA ASP A 53 -21.68 25.59 -23.92
C ASP A 53 -21.22 24.18 -23.53
N ARG A 54 -20.11 24.05 -22.80
CA ARG A 54 -19.61 22.75 -22.31
C ARG A 54 -20.58 22.11 -21.34
N ALA A 55 -21.06 22.84 -20.36
CA ALA A 55 -22.06 22.38 -19.41
C ALA A 55 -23.35 21.94 -20.10
N GLU A 56 -23.85 22.78 -21.05
CA GLU A 56 -25.06 22.50 -21.78
C GLU A 56 -24.96 21.24 -22.63
N ARG A 57 -23.92 21.11 -23.43
CA ARG A 57 -23.70 19.93 -24.28
C ARG A 57 -23.62 18.63 -23.49
N MET A 58 -22.85 18.60 -22.40
CA MET A 58 -22.73 17.45 -21.53
C MET A 58 -24.09 17.06 -20.96
N VAL A 59 -24.75 17.97 -20.26
CA VAL A 59 -26.02 17.68 -19.58
C VAL A 59 -27.10 17.28 -20.60
N GLU A 60 -27.25 18.00 -21.72
CA GLU A 60 -28.28 17.67 -22.72
C GLU A 60 -28.04 16.32 -23.40
N ARG A 61 -26.78 15.94 -23.61
CA ARG A 61 -26.44 14.65 -24.20
C ARG A 61 -26.73 13.48 -23.24
N ASP A 62 -26.33 13.63 -21.95
CA ASP A 62 -26.15 12.49 -21.04
C ASP A 62 -27.19 12.39 -19.91
N LYS A 63 -28.08 13.37 -19.74
CA LYS A 63 -29.08 13.45 -18.66
C LYS A 63 -30.00 12.24 -18.50
N ASN A 64 -30.13 11.40 -19.52
CA ASN A 64 -31.01 10.22 -19.50
C ASN A 64 -30.30 8.95 -19.00
N HIS A 65 -29.00 9.01 -18.64
CA HIS A 65 -28.26 7.89 -18.09
C HIS A 65 -28.42 7.82 -16.58
N PRO A 66 -29.07 6.77 -16.03
CA PRO A 66 -29.26 6.63 -14.59
C PRO A 66 -27.96 6.36 -13.81
N SER A 67 -26.90 5.90 -14.48
CA SER A 67 -25.57 5.70 -13.90
C SER A 67 -24.93 7.01 -13.45
N ILE A 68 -25.24 8.13 -14.10
CA ILE A 68 -24.69 9.45 -13.75
C ILE A 68 -25.36 9.94 -12.47
N ILE A 69 -24.57 10.15 -11.43
CA ILE A 69 -25.03 10.62 -10.11
C ILE A 69 -24.62 12.06 -9.80
N MET A 70 -23.60 12.58 -10.49
CA MET A 70 -23.11 13.95 -10.33
C MET A 70 -22.65 14.52 -11.69
N TRP A 71 -22.77 15.83 -11.83
CA TRP A 71 -22.20 16.63 -12.90
C TRP A 71 -20.96 17.34 -12.38
N SER A 72 -19.81 17.22 -13.06
CA SER A 72 -18.58 17.93 -12.71
C SER A 72 -18.32 19.09 -13.65
N LEU A 73 -17.88 20.24 -13.10
CA LEU A 73 -17.65 21.47 -13.87
C LEU A 73 -16.35 21.45 -14.68
N GLY A 74 -15.48 20.47 -14.48
CA GLY A 74 -14.16 20.37 -15.12
C GLY A 74 -13.06 20.05 -14.14
N ASN A 75 -11.82 20.17 -14.59
CA ASN A 75 -10.61 19.80 -13.86
C ASN A 75 -9.62 20.96 -13.75
N GLU A 76 -8.94 21.10 -12.60
CA GLU A 76 -7.76 21.93 -12.30
C GLU A 76 -7.75 23.32 -12.98
N SER A 77 -8.89 23.97 -13.01
CA SER A 77 -9.09 25.24 -13.71
C SER A 77 -9.29 26.43 -12.77
N GLY A 78 -8.91 26.29 -11.48
CA GLY A 78 -9.20 27.30 -10.46
C GLY A 78 -10.70 27.50 -10.27
N TYR A 79 -11.13 28.66 -9.78
CA TYR A 79 -12.55 28.95 -9.58
C TYR A 79 -12.88 30.42 -9.88
N GLY A 80 -14.07 30.66 -10.43
CA GLY A 80 -14.54 32.01 -10.71
C GLY A 80 -16.00 32.06 -11.14
N LYS A 81 -16.47 33.28 -11.51
CA LYS A 81 -17.89 33.53 -11.86
C LYS A 81 -18.41 32.66 -13.01
N ASN A 82 -17.54 32.21 -13.93
CA ASN A 82 -17.95 31.40 -15.06
C ASN A 82 -18.27 29.97 -14.59
N HIS A 83 -17.51 29.41 -13.63
CA HIS A 83 -17.85 28.13 -12.98
C HIS A 83 -19.15 28.22 -12.17
N ALA A 84 -19.36 29.31 -11.43
CA ALA A 84 -20.63 29.53 -10.73
C ALA A 84 -21.81 29.55 -11.70
N ALA A 85 -21.65 30.19 -12.88
CA ALA A 85 -22.69 30.18 -13.91
C ALA A 85 -22.96 28.77 -14.50
N MET A 86 -21.93 27.95 -14.68
CA MET A 86 -22.09 26.53 -15.07
C MET A 86 -22.88 25.74 -14.02
N ALA A 87 -22.51 25.88 -12.75
CA ALA A 87 -23.20 25.20 -11.64
C ALA A 87 -24.67 25.61 -11.57
N ASP A 88 -24.95 26.90 -11.69
CA ASP A 88 -26.31 27.43 -11.74
C ASP A 88 -27.12 26.86 -12.90
N TYR A 89 -26.51 26.73 -14.07
CA TYR A 89 -27.15 26.14 -15.25
C TYR A 89 -27.50 24.67 -14.97
N MET A 90 -26.51 23.85 -14.53
CA MET A 90 -26.68 22.43 -14.27
C MET A 90 -27.78 22.19 -13.24
N LYS A 91 -27.76 22.90 -12.10
CA LYS A 91 -28.77 22.78 -11.02
C LYS A 91 -30.16 23.18 -11.49
N LYS A 92 -30.30 24.15 -12.38
CA LYS A 92 -31.59 24.56 -12.96
C LYS A 92 -32.08 23.58 -14.00
N ARG A 93 -31.18 22.97 -14.74
CA ARG A 93 -31.52 22.05 -15.82
C ARG A 93 -31.83 20.64 -15.35
N ASP A 94 -31.12 20.20 -14.33
CA ASP A 94 -31.27 18.89 -13.70
C ASP A 94 -31.11 19.03 -12.16
N ASP A 95 -32.23 19.06 -11.47
CA ASP A 95 -32.28 19.17 -10.01
C ASP A 95 -32.21 17.80 -9.32
N SER A 96 -32.10 16.71 -10.08
CA SER A 96 -32.03 15.33 -9.57
C SER A 96 -30.62 14.89 -9.25
N ARG A 97 -29.59 15.56 -9.74
CA ARG A 97 -28.18 15.21 -9.59
C ARG A 97 -27.39 16.32 -8.89
N LEU A 98 -26.35 15.90 -8.16
CA LEU A 98 -25.44 16.80 -7.48
C LEU A 98 -24.48 17.45 -8.49
N VAL A 99 -23.96 18.62 -8.15
CA VAL A 99 -22.88 19.29 -8.87
C VAL A 99 -21.59 19.15 -8.08
N HIS A 100 -20.54 18.76 -8.75
CA HIS A 100 -19.18 18.56 -8.23
C HIS A 100 -18.22 19.58 -8.84
N TYR A 101 -17.31 20.11 -8.05
CA TYR A 101 -16.13 20.81 -8.54
C TYR A 101 -15.02 20.93 -7.48
N GLU A 102 -13.84 20.42 -7.80
CA GLU A 102 -12.67 20.48 -6.94
C GLU A 102 -12.14 21.91 -6.78
N GLY A 103 -12.05 22.67 -7.87
CA GLY A 103 -11.41 23.99 -7.87
C GLY A 103 -11.98 24.98 -6.85
N GLU A 104 -13.29 24.97 -6.57
CA GLU A 104 -13.87 25.80 -5.51
C GLU A 104 -13.39 25.36 -4.11
N THR A 105 -13.32 24.06 -3.86
CA THR A 105 -12.83 23.52 -2.59
C THR A 105 -11.36 23.85 -2.40
N ARG A 106 -10.53 23.69 -3.42
CA ARG A 106 -9.10 24.03 -3.41
C ARG A 106 -8.87 25.48 -3.02
N GLU A 107 -9.60 26.45 -3.61
CA GLU A 107 -9.52 27.86 -3.24
C GLU A 107 -9.86 28.10 -1.76
N ILE A 108 -10.88 27.40 -1.24
CA ILE A 108 -11.26 27.49 0.18
C ILE A 108 -10.17 26.93 1.09
N PHE A 109 -9.55 25.81 0.76
CA PHE A 109 -8.47 25.21 1.54
C PHE A 109 -7.22 26.11 1.55
N GLU A 110 -6.77 26.55 0.37
CA GLU A 110 -5.58 27.39 0.24
C GLU A 110 -5.74 28.74 0.97
N ALA A 111 -6.87 29.40 0.83
CA ALA A 111 -7.16 30.66 1.52
C ALA A 111 -7.16 30.54 3.05
N ASN A 112 -7.20 29.33 3.59
CA ASN A 112 -7.33 29.06 5.02
C ASN A 112 -6.21 28.16 5.59
N GLY A 113 -5.08 28.05 4.88
CA GLY A 113 -3.92 27.29 5.36
C GLY A 113 -4.13 25.78 5.37
N GLY A 114 -4.84 25.24 4.39
CA GLY A 114 -5.01 23.80 4.17
C GLY A 114 -6.20 23.15 4.88
N LEU A 115 -7.07 23.93 5.54
CA LEU A 115 -8.32 23.42 6.11
C LEU A 115 -9.50 24.33 5.72
N PRO A 116 -10.67 23.78 5.33
CA PRO A 116 -11.82 24.59 4.93
C PRO A 116 -12.48 25.27 6.14
N LYS A 117 -12.98 26.48 5.94
CA LYS A 117 -13.76 27.22 6.97
C LYS A 117 -15.24 27.36 6.61
N ARG A 118 -15.65 26.90 5.44
CA ARG A 118 -17.03 26.92 4.96
C ARG A 118 -17.24 25.82 3.94
N ASP A 119 -18.50 25.49 3.67
CA ASP A 119 -18.86 24.68 2.51
C ASP A 119 -18.68 25.45 1.20
N PRO A 120 -18.41 24.79 0.06
CA PRO A 120 -18.45 25.41 -1.26
C PRO A 120 -19.88 25.86 -1.59
N GLU A 121 -20.03 26.90 -2.40
CA GLU A 121 -21.34 27.47 -2.78
C GLU A 121 -21.89 26.80 -4.05
N SER A 122 -21.05 26.66 -5.06
CA SER A 122 -21.42 26.09 -6.35
C SER A 122 -21.43 24.58 -6.35
N SER A 123 -20.43 23.94 -5.76
CA SER A 123 -20.37 22.49 -5.60
C SER A 123 -21.27 22.00 -4.46
N ASP A 124 -21.93 20.86 -4.64
CA ASP A 124 -22.76 20.22 -3.61
C ASP A 124 -21.96 19.29 -2.69
N VAL A 125 -20.71 19.06 -3.02
CA VAL A 125 -19.75 18.26 -2.26
C VAL A 125 -18.44 19.04 -2.07
N HIS A 126 -17.72 18.78 -0.98
CA HIS A 126 -16.29 19.10 -0.93
C HIS A 126 -15.55 18.12 -1.84
N SER A 127 -14.51 18.60 -2.52
CA SER A 127 -13.65 17.74 -3.33
C SER A 127 -12.21 18.20 -3.24
N THR A 128 -11.29 17.23 -3.15
CA THR A 128 -9.85 17.49 -3.12
C THR A 128 -9.10 16.42 -3.91
N MET A 129 -7.85 16.73 -4.23
CA MET A 129 -6.91 15.81 -4.87
C MET A 129 -5.77 15.48 -3.92
N TYR A 130 -5.34 14.21 -3.86
CA TYR A 130 -4.13 13.73 -3.17
C TYR A 130 -3.94 14.23 -1.73
N THR A 131 -5.02 14.56 -1.05
CA THR A 131 -4.98 15.08 0.31
C THR A 131 -4.50 14.01 1.28
N SER A 132 -3.55 14.37 2.16
CA SER A 132 -2.98 13.43 3.13
C SER A 132 -4.04 12.87 4.08
N ILE A 133 -3.85 11.63 4.53
CA ILE A 133 -4.71 10.96 5.51
C ILE A 133 -4.88 11.83 6.76
N GLU A 134 -3.79 12.44 7.25
CA GLU A 134 -3.83 13.32 8.42
C GLU A 134 -4.74 14.53 8.21
N THR A 135 -4.67 15.16 7.05
CA THR A 135 -5.55 16.30 6.70
C THR A 135 -7.00 15.87 6.56
N MET A 136 -7.25 14.71 5.92
CA MET A 136 -8.60 14.16 5.79
C MET A 136 -9.21 13.81 7.15
N GLU A 137 -8.44 13.28 8.08
CA GLU A 137 -8.89 13.05 9.47
C GLU A 137 -9.31 14.35 10.18
N LYS A 138 -8.57 15.44 9.94
CA LYS A 138 -8.93 16.77 10.48
C LYS A 138 -10.22 17.29 9.84
N VAL A 139 -10.34 17.20 8.51
CA VAL A 139 -11.54 17.64 7.77
C VAL A 139 -12.78 16.86 8.20
N ALA A 140 -12.67 15.55 8.38
CA ALA A 140 -13.78 14.70 8.80
C ALA A 140 -14.41 15.15 10.14
N LYS A 141 -13.61 15.75 11.02
CA LYS A 141 -14.02 16.22 12.37
C LYS A 141 -14.56 17.66 12.42
N LEU A 142 -14.66 18.34 11.27
CA LEU A 142 -15.16 19.72 11.23
C LEU A 142 -16.69 19.75 11.20
N ASP A 143 -17.34 19.72 12.36
CA ASP A 143 -18.80 19.61 12.52
C ASP A 143 -19.62 20.76 11.89
N PHE A 144 -19.02 21.91 11.64
CA PHE A 144 -19.68 23.05 11.00
C PHE A 144 -19.87 22.85 9.49
N LEU A 145 -19.08 21.99 8.83
CA LEU A 145 -19.28 21.61 7.43
C LEU A 145 -20.50 20.68 7.32
N LYS A 146 -21.32 20.88 6.29
CA LYS A 146 -22.56 20.12 6.07
C LYS A 146 -22.51 19.23 4.84
N LYS A 147 -21.67 19.58 3.86
CA LYS A 147 -21.54 18.82 2.61
C LYS A 147 -20.61 17.61 2.79
N PRO A 148 -20.87 16.49 2.09
CA PRO A 148 -19.96 15.35 2.05
C PRO A 148 -18.67 15.69 1.35
N HIS A 149 -17.65 14.83 1.48
CA HIS A 149 -16.35 15.00 0.86
C HIS A 149 -16.01 13.80 -0.03
N VAL A 150 -15.55 14.07 -1.25
CA VAL A 150 -15.05 13.10 -2.22
C VAL A 150 -13.62 13.48 -2.58
N MET A 151 -12.70 12.54 -2.68
CA MET A 151 -11.40 12.79 -3.31
C MET A 151 -11.51 12.47 -4.80
N CYS A 152 -11.63 13.49 -5.65
CA CYS A 152 -11.82 13.28 -7.10
C CYS A 152 -10.59 12.66 -7.76
N GLU A 153 -9.40 12.85 -7.17
CA GLU A 153 -8.19 12.12 -7.52
C GLU A 153 -7.43 11.72 -6.26
N ASN A 154 -6.97 10.50 -6.20
CA ASN A 154 -6.11 10.01 -5.13
C ASN A 154 -5.21 8.88 -5.60
N LEU A 155 -4.25 8.50 -4.76
CA LEU A 155 -3.46 7.28 -4.96
C LEU A 155 -2.85 7.20 -6.37
N HIS A 156 -2.08 8.23 -6.77
CA HIS A 156 -1.39 8.26 -8.07
C HIS A 156 -0.59 6.97 -8.29
N ALA A 157 -1.00 6.15 -9.28
CA ALA A 157 -0.56 4.75 -9.43
C ALA A 157 0.75 4.60 -10.22
N MET A 158 1.47 5.68 -10.46
CA MET A 158 2.72 5.66 -11.21
C MET A 158 3.81 4.80 -10.56
N GLY A 159 4.52 4.03 -11.37
CA GLY A 159 5.66 3.22 -10.95
C GLY A 159 5.29 2.13 -9.93
N ASN A 160 5.93 2.13 -8.77
CA ASN A 160 5.61 1.23 -7.66
C ASN A 160 4.53 1.79 -6.69
N GLY A 161 3.86 2.86 -7.08
CA GLY A 161 2.70 3.39 -6.39
C GLY A 161 1.43 2.57 -6.63
N PRO A 162 0.33 2.97 -5.97
CA PRO A 162 0.31 3.87 -4.84
C PRO A 162 0.57 3.15 -3.51
N GLY A 163 0.98 3.93 -2.49
CA GLY A 163 1.05 3.47 -1.10
C GLY A 163 -0.13 3.98 -0.26
N GLY A 164 -0.35 3.38 0.93
CA GLY A 164 -1.38 3.85 1.86
C GLY A 164 -2.83 3.56 1.45
N ILE A 165 -3.06 2.65 0.50
CA ILE A 165 -4.40 2.32 -0.02
C ILE A 165 -5.32 1.85 1.11
N LYS A 166 -4.84 0.92 1.92
CA LYS A 166 -5.60 0.34 3.04
C LYS A 166 -6.00 1.40 4.05
N GLU A 167 -5.04 2.21 4.49
CA GLU A 167 -5.23 3.25 5.51
C GLU A 167 -6.23 4.31 5.05
N LEU A 168 -6.15 4.70 3.78
CA LEU A 168 -7.09 5.67 3.20
C LEU A 168 -8.52 5.11 3.13
N TRP A 169 -8.68 3.86 2.66
CA TRP A 169 -10.00 3.23 2.58
C TRP A 169 -10.59 2.91 3.96
N GLU A 170 -9.78 2.54 4.95
CA GLU A 170 -10.24 2.41 6.33
C GLU A 170 -10.73 3.75 6.90
N LEU A 171 -10.08 4.86 6.52
CA LEU A 171 -10.55 6.20 6.88
C LEU A 171 -11.90 6.52 6.23
N PHE A 172 -12.07 6.25 4.93
CA PHE A 172 -13.35 6.47 4.24
C PHE A 172 -14.50 5.68 4.87
N TYR A 173 -14.29 4.42 5.21
CA TYR A 173 -15.32 3.61 5.88
C TYR A 173 -15.62 4.06 7.31
N ARG A 174 -14.64 4.62 8.01
CA ARG A 174 -14.79 5.07 9.39
C ARG A 174 -15.51 6.41 9.51
N GLU A 175 -15.25 7.33 8.60
CA GLU A 175 -15.71 8.72 8.73
C GLU A 175 -16.87 9.00 7.78
N LYS A 176 -18.08 9.15 8.34
CA LYS A 176 -19.34 9.30 7.58
C LYS A 176 -19.32 10.45 6.54
N ARG A 177 -18.55 11.52 6.77
CA ARG A 177 -18.41 12.64 5.84
C ARG A 177 -17.70 12.24 4.57
N LEU A 178 -16.73 11.32 4.66
CA LEU A 178 -15.87 10.92 3.57
C LEU A 178 -16.57 9.84 2.76
N GLN A 179 -16.87 10.13 1.50
CA GLN A 179 -17.63 9.23 0.63
C GLN A 179 -16.75 8.33 -0.24
N GLY A 180 -15.44 8.48 -0.14
CA GLY A 180 -14.47 7.73 -0.94
C GLY A 180 -13.70 8.62 -1.90
N GLY A 181 -13.12 8.01 -2.92
CA GLY A 181 -12.35 8.71 -3.93
C GLY A 181 -12.00 7.84 -5.12
N PHE A 182 -11.45 8.48 -6.15
CA PHE A 182 -11.08 7.86 -7.41
C PHE A 182 -9.56 7.79 -7.52
N VAL A 183 -9.05 6.60 -7.86
CA VAL A 183 -7.62 6.40 -8.09
C VAL A 183 -7.22 7.08 -9.41
N TRP A 184 -6.16 7.82 -9.42
CA TRP A 184 -5.49 8.31 -10.61
C TRP A 184 -4.37 7.36 -11.02
N GLU A 185 -4.53 6.54 -12.06
CA GLU A 185 -5.77 6.40 -12.82
C GLU A 185 -6.07 4.93 -13.17
N TRP A 186 -7.01 4.70 -14.10
CA TRP A 186 -7.41 3.34 -14.42
C TRP A 186 -6.40 2.61 -15.31
N CYS A 187 -5.89 3.27 -16.36
CA CYS A 187 -5.12 2.60 -17.41
C CYS A 187 -3.92 3.42 -17.85
N ASP A 188 -2.74 2.81 -17.91
CA ASP A 188 -1.58 3.39 -18.56
C ASP A 188 -1.90 3.81 -20.01
N HIS A 189 -1.42 4.98 -20.44
CA HIS A 189 -1.63 5.52 -21.79
C HIS A 189 -0.50 5.21 -22.77
N GLY A 190 0.36 4.23 -22.48
CA GLY A 190 1.45 3.82 -23.37
C GLY A 190 0.95 3.33 -24.74
N ILE A 191 1.65 3.72 -25.79
CA ILE A 191 1.33 3.35 -27.17
C ILE A 191 2.21 2.20 -27.62
N LEU A 192 1.62 1.08 -28.04
CA LEU A 192 2.37 -0.10 -28.46
C LEU A 192 3.27 0.21 -29.67
N GLN A 193 4.57 -0.02 -29.51
CA GLN A 193 5.60 0.11 -30.51
C GLN A 193 6.39 -1.19 -30.66
N THR A 194 7.22 -1.27 -31.72
CA THR A 194 8.10 -2.40 -31.96
C THR A 194 9.50 -1.85 -32.28
N THR A 195 10.51 -2.34 -31.58
CA THR A 195 11.91 -2.01 -31.85
C THR A 195 12.37 -2.55 -33.20
N GLU A 196 13.51 -2.10 -33.72
CA GLU A 196 14.13 -2.64 -34.93
C GLU A 196 14.43 -4.15 -34.82
N ASN A 197 14.63 -4.65 -33.61
CA ASN A 197 14.88 -6.07 -33.34
C ASN A 197 13.57 -6.89 -33.21
N GLY A 198 12.40 -6.28 -33.39
CA GLY A 198 11.11 -6.93 -33.30
C GLY A 198 10.52 -7.07 -31.89
N GLU A 199 11.13 -6.46 -30.86
CA GLU A 199 10.64 -6.46 -29.49
C GLU A 199 9.53 -5.43 -29.32
N LYS A 200 8.44 -5.83 -28.67
CA LYS A 200 7.30 -4.94 -28.37
C LYS A 200 7.51 -4.20 -27.06
N TYR A 201 7.15 -2.93 -27.03
CA TYR A 201 7.16 -2.09 -25.84
C TYR A 201 6.06 -1.04 -25.91
N PHE A 202 5.71 -0.43 -24.78
CA PHE A 202 4.78 0.68 -24.70
C PHE A 202 5.58 1.98 -24.63
N ALA A 203 5.46 2.80 -25.66
CA ALA A 203 6.13 4.09 -25.80
C ALA A 203 5.36 5.18 -25.05
N TYR A 204 6.09 6.18 -24.58
CA TYR A 204 5.57 7.35 -23.88
C TYR A 204 6.32 8.63 -24.30
N GLY A 205 6.17 9.74 -23.57
CA GLY A 205 6.72 11.04 -23.93
C GLY A 205 8.24 11.01 -24.16
N GLY A 206 8.67 11.50 -25.30
CA GLY A 206 10.05 11.51 -25.78
C GLY A 206 10.41 10.37 -26.71
N ASP A 207 9.72 9.22 -26.66
CA ASP A 207 9.99 8.07 -27.53
C ASP A 207 9.66 8.34 -29.01
N PHE A 208 8.85 9.36 -29.28
CA PHE A 208 8.48 9.81 -30.62
C PHE A 208 9.33 10.99 -31.12
N GLY A 209 10.38 11.38 -30.38
CA GLY A 209 11.22 12.55 -30.68
C GLY A 209 10.57 13.88 -30.33
N ASP A 210 9.51 13.87 -29.58
CA ASP A 210 8.79 15.05 -29.09
C ASP A 210 9.58 15.76 -27.98
N THR A 211 9.57 17.11 -28.01
CA THR A 211 10.24 17.98 -27.05
C THR A 211 9.49 19.33 -26.96
N PRO A 212 9.09 19.80 -25.77
CA PRO A 212 9.23 19.16 -24.46
C PRO A 212 8.30 17.96 -24.26
N ASN A 213 8.57 17.11 -23.24
CA ASN A 213 7.74 15.97 -22.87
C ASN A 213 7.88 15.66 -21.38
N ASP A 214 6.92 14.95 -20.80
CA ASP A 214 6.88 14.54 -19.41
C ASP A 214 7.27 13.08 -19.19
N ARG A 215 7.96 12.46 -20.16
CA ARG A 215 8.46 11.08 -20.12
C ARG A 215 7.32 10.08 -19.82
N ASN A 216 7.51 9.22 -18.81
CA ASN A 216 6.57 8.19 -18.41
C ASN A 216 5.45 8.68 -17.48
N PHE A 217 5.15 9.98 -17.43
CA PHE A 217 4.10 10.55 -16.56
C PHE A 217 2.68 10.11 -16.93
N VAL A 218 2.51 9.46 -18.06
CA VAL A 218 1.26 8.84 -18.54
C VAL A 218 1.21 7.32 -18.27
N ILE A 219 2.16 6.79 -17.50
CA ILE A 219 2.22 5.37 -17.08
C ILE A 219 1.90 5.32 -15.58
N ASP A 220 0.65 5.54 -15.27
CA ASP A 220 0.11 5.75 -13.92
C ASP A 220 -1.22 5.02 -13.68
N GLY A 221 -1.50 4.01 -14.50
CA GLY A 221 -2.71 3.20 -14.44
C GLY A 221 -2.65 2.03 -13.44
N LEU A 222 -3.83 1.64 -12.94
CA LEU A 222 -4.04 0.38 -12.22
C LEU A 222 -3.94 -0.85 -13.13
N VAL A 223 -4.11 -0.65 -14.44
CA VAL A 223 -3.85 -1.66 -15.47
C VAL A 223 -2.90 -1.08 -16.50
N ASN A 224 -2.07 -1.95 -17.10
CA ASN A 224 -1.20 -1.52 -18.20
C ASN A 224 -1.99 -1.33 -19.52
N PRO A 225 -1.36 -0.84 -20.61
CA PRO A 225 -2.10 -0.48 -21.82
C PRO A 225 -2.87 -1.64 -22.48
N ASP A 226 -2.45 -2.89 -22.28
CA ASP A 226 -3.14 -4.11 -22.77
C ASP A 226 -4.12 -4.70 -21.75
N ARG A 227 -4.46 -3.95 -20.70
CA ARG A 227 -5.46 -4.27 -19.67
C ARG A 227 -5.04 -5.38 -18.72
N VAL A 228 -3.75 -5.67 -18.60
CA VAL A 228 -3.26 -6.60 -17.58
C VAL A 228 -3.21 -5.87 -16.23
N PRO A 229 -3.80 -6.46 -15.16
CA PRO A 229 -3.76 -5.86 -13.82
C PRO A 229 -2.35 -5.65 -13.29
N SER A 230 -2.09 -4.47 -12.73
CA SER A 230 -0.88 -4.21 -11.96
C SER A 230 -0.99 -4.77 -10.54
N PRO A 231 0.12 -4.92 -9.81
CA PRO A 231 0.07 -5.24 -8.37
C PRO A 231 -0.78 -4.25 -7.56
N ALA A 232 -0.81 -2.98 -7.96
CA ALA A 232 -1.62 -1.94 -7.32
C ALA A 232 -3.12 -2.21 -7.42
N LEU A 233 -3.61 -2.73 -8.56
CA LEU A 233 -5.01 -3.13 -8.70
C LEU A 233 -5.38 -4.28 -7.75
N LEU A 234 -4.48 -5.23 -7.53
CA LEU A 234 -4.72 -6.35 -6.62
C LEU A 234 -4.80 -5.87 -5.17
N GLU A 235 -3.93 -4.95 -4.78
CA GLU A 235 -3.96 -4.31 -3.45
C GLU A 235 -5.22 -3.45 -3.29
N TYR A 236 -5.57 -2.64 -4.29
CA TYR A 236 -6.78 -1.83 -4.31
C TYR A 236 -8.04 -2.68 -4.16
N ARG A 237 -8.14 -3.79 -4.92
CA ARG A 237 -9.23 -4.76 -4.79
C ARG A 237 -9.37 -5.27 -3.34
N LYS A 238 -8.23 -5.56 -2.68
CA LYS A 238 -8.22 -6.02 -1.28
C LYS A 238 -8.69 -4.94 -0.31
N ALA A 239 -8.28 -3.70 -0.53
CA ALA A 239 -8.65 -2.58 0.34
C ALA A 239 -10.15 -2.26 0.31
N ILE A 240 -10.77 -2.35 -0.88
CA ILE A 240 -12.20 -2.05 -1.10
C ILE A 240 -13.14 -3.25 -0.92
N GLU A 241 -12.65 -4.39 -0.44
CA GLU A 241 -13.48 -5.57 -0.26
C GLU A 241 -14.75 -5.27 0.56
N PRO A 242 -15.92 -5.72 0.07
CA PRO A 242 -17.20 -5.40 0.70
C PRO A 242 -17.52 -6.22 1.95
N ILE A 243 -16.66 -7.18 2.31
CA ILE A 243 -16.78 -7.99 3.52
C ILE A 243 -15.49 -7.90 4.31
N LYS A 244 -15.54 -7.29 5.48
CA LYS A 244 -14.40 -7.15 6.38
C LYS A 244 -14.51 -8.16 7.53
N MET A 245 -13.38 -8.73 7.92
CA MET A 245 -13.32 -9.62 9.08
C MET A 245 -12.26 -9.13 10.07
N GLN A 246 -12.52 -9.36 11.34
CA GLN A 246 -11.58 -9.10 12.42
C GLN A 246 -11.72 -10.16 13.51
N ALA A 247 -10.60 -10.74 13.95
CA ALA A 247 -10.63 -11.66 15.08
C ALA A 247 -10.99 -10.92 16.38
N LEU A 248 -11.85 -11.56 17.19
CA LEU A 248 -12.32 -11.03 18.47
C LEU A 248 -11.55 -11.59 19.67
N ASN A 249 -10.81 -12.67 19.48
CA ASN A 249 -10.03 -13.31 20.54
C ASN A 249 -8.63 -13.71 20.03
N ASP A 250 -7.71 -13.90 20.95
CA ASP A 250 -6.33 -14.27 20.65
C ASP A 250 -6.23 -15.66 20.04
N GLU A 251 -7.14 -16.57 20.41
CA GLU A 251 -7.21 -17.94 19.89
C GLU A 251 -7.65 -18.02 18.43
N LYS A 252 -8.11 -16.90 17.84
CA LYS A 252 -8.60 -16.81 16.46
C LYS A 252 -9.75 -17.78 16.15
N THR A 253 -10.65 -17.95 17.12
CA THR A 253 -11.85 -18.82 17.00
C THR A 253 -13.14 -18.06 16.81
N GLU A 254 -13.17 -16.77 17.13
CA GLU A 254 -14.31 -15.88 16.96
C GLU A 254 -13.95 -14.67 16.13
N TYR A 255 -14.82 -14.34 15.16
CA TYR A 255 -14.59 -13.22 14.22
C TYR A 255 -15.83 -12.34 14.14
N GLU A 256 -15.63 -11.01 14.21
CA GLU A 256 -16.60 -10.04 13.73
C GLU A 256 -16.53 -9.99 12.21
N VAL A 257 -17.68 -10.07 11.57
CA VAL A 257 -17.84 -9.89 10.12
C VAL A 257 -18.69 -8.65 9.89
N GLU A 258 -18.14 -7.69 9.17
CA GLU A 258 -18.81 -6.46 8.75
C GLU A 258 -19.24 -6.60 7.28
N ASN A 259 -20.55 -6.45 7.04
CA ASN A 259 -21.11 -6.38 5.69
C ASN A 259 -21.11 -4.91 5.22
N ARG A 260 -20.22 -4.55 4.31
CA ARG A 260 -20.07 -3.21 3.75
C ARG A 260 -20.88 -2.98 2.47
N TYR A 261 -21.67 -3.96 2.05
CA TYR A 261 -22.65 -3.75 0.99
C TYR A 261 -23.80 -2.86 1.47
N ASP A 262 -24.37 -2.08 0.55
CA ASP A 262 -25.56 -1.27 0.81
C ASP A 262 -26.86 -2.05 0.57
N PHE A 263 -26.83 -3.08 -0.30
CA PHE A 263 -28.05 -3.76 -0.77
C PHE A 263 -27.98 -5.29 -0.70
N ILE A 264 -26.81 -5.90 -0.47
CA ILE A 264 -26.61 -7.35 -0.57
C ILE A 264 -26.40 -7.96 0.81
N ASN A 265 -27.25 -8.93 1.19
CA ASN A 265 -27.09 -9.71 2.42
C ASN A 265 -26.01 -10.78 2.23
N LEU A 266 -25.28 -11.14 3.29
CA LEU A 266 -24.22 -12.14 3.23
C LEU A 266 -24.74 -13.57 3.08
N ASP A 267 -26.05 -13.82 3.16
CA ASP A 267 -26.65 -15.09 2.81
C ASP A 267 -26.53 -15.43 1.31
N ASN A 268 -26.16 -14.47 0.46
CA ASN A 268 -25.81 -14.67 -0.95
C ASN A 268 -24.43 -15.27 -1.17
N PHE A 269 -23.63 -15.48 -0.11
CA PHE A 269 -22.26 -15.96 -0.16
C PHE A 269 -22.10 -17.34 0.49
N ILE A 270 -21.13 -18.09 -0.01
CA ILE A 270 -20.53 -19.23 0.69
C ILE A 270 -19.26 -18.72 1.35
N CYS A 271 -19.16 -18.88 2.66
CA CYS A 271 -17.92 -18.66 3.40
C CYS A 271 -17.25 -20.01 3.64
N SER A 272 -16.07 -20.21 3.07
CA SER A 272 -15.21 -21.35 3.37
C SER A 272 -13.99 -20.91 4.17
N TYR A 273 -13.40 -21.83 4.93
CA TYR A 273 -12.12 -21.58 5.58
C TYR A 273 -11.14 -22.72 5.34
N GLU A 274 -9.86 -22.38 5.35
CA GLU A 274 -8.74 -23.32 5.25
C GLU A 274 -7.67 -22.93 6.27
N ILE A 275 -7.18 -23.93 7.01
CA ILE A 275 -6.02 -23.79 7.90
C ILE A 275 -4.83 -24.46 7.24
N LYS A 276 -3.76 -23.69 7.05
CA LYS A 276 -2.47 -24.16 6.56
C LYS A 276 -1.43 -24.10 7.65
N LYS A 277 -0.58 -25.14 7.70
CA LYS A 277 0.60 -25.23 8.54
C LYS A 277 1.79 -25.55 7.63
N ALA A 278 2.82 -24.69 7.66
CA ALA A 278 3.97 -24.82 6.76
C ALA A 278 3.56 -25.04 5.28
N GLY A 279 2.60 -24.26 4.80
CA GLY A 279 2.07 -24.33 3.44
C GLY A 279 1.15 -25.51 3.13
N LYS A 280 0.95 -26.47 4.05
CA LYS A 280 0.08 -27.65 3.85
C LYS A 280 -1.27 -27.44 4.54
N THR A 281 -2.35 -27.73 3.82
CA THR A 281 -3.71 -27.72 4.37
C THR A 281 -3.86 -28.82 5.40
N VAL A 282 -4.22 -28.44 6.63
CA VAL A 282 -4.45 -29.36 7.75
C VAL A 282 -5.93 -29.42 8.15
N MET A 283 -6.70 -28.38 7.85
CA MET A 283 -8.13 -28.32 8.09
C MET A 283 -8.81 -27.45 7.05
N SER A 284 -10.03 -27.77 6.66
CA SER A 284 -10.88 -26.92 5.85
C SER A 284 -12.36 -27.19 6.15
N GLY A 285 -13.21 -26.20 5.87
CA GLY A 285 -14.64 -26.34 6.07
C GLY A 285 -15.43 -25.17 5.50
N TYR A 286 -16.74 -25.26 5.70
CA TYR A 286 -17.69 -24.22 5.31
C TYR A 286 -18.42 -23.70 6.55
N LEU A 287 -18.72 -22.41 6.51
CA LEU A 287 -19.59 -21.77 7.51
C LEU A 287 -20.98 -21.60 6.91
N GLU A 288 -21.95 -22.26 7.53
CA GLU A 288 -23.32 -22.27 7.04
C GLU A 288 -24.17 -21.20 7.73
N ASN A 289 -25.27 -20.82 7.07
CA ASN A 289 -26.32 -19.95 7.61
C ASN A 289 -25.85 -18.56 8.09
N ILE A 290 -24.81 -18.00 7.44
CA ILE A 290 -24.41 -16.64 7.73
C ILE A 290 -25.43 -15.69 7.09
N LYS A 291 -26.10 -14.92 7.95
CA LYS A 291 -27.07 -13.91 7.54
C LYS A 291 -26.74 -12.60 8.25
N ILE A 292 -26.08 -11.69 7.53
CA ILE A 292 -25.72 -10.36 8.00
C ILE A 292 -26.26 -9.38 6.97
N ASN A 293 -27.17 -8.50 7.38
CA ASN A 293 -27.79 -7.53 6.48
C ASN A 293 -26.78 -6.47 6.01
N PRO A 294 -27.10 -5.73 4.94
CA PRO A 294 -26.30 -4.59 4.51
C PRO A 294 -26.01 -3.61 5.65
N SER A 295 -24.76 -3.11 5.71
CA SER A 295 -24.27 -2.17 6.72
C SER A 295 -24.33 -2.68 8.17
N GLU A 296 -24.53 -3.99 8.39
CA GLU A 296 -24.55 -4.61 9.72
C GLU A 296 -23.29 -5.44 9.98
N LYS A 297 -23.11 -5.75 11.27
CA LYS A 297 -22.05 -6.63 11.77
C LYS A 297 -22.65 -7.89 12.38
N GLY A 298 -21.92 -8.99 12.30
CA GLY A 298 -22.30 -10.27 12.92
C GLY A 298 -21.07 -11.01 13.42
N ILE A 299 -21.28 -12.03 14.24
CA ILE A 299 -20.18 -12.86 14.78
C ILE A 299 -20.28 -14.25 14.18
N ILE A 300 -19.14 -14.76 13.73
CA ILE A 300 -18.96 -16.16 13.33
C ILE A 300 -17.97 -16.86 14.26
N LYS A 301 -18.14 -18.16 14.42
CA LYS A 301 -17.28 -18.98 15.27
C LYS A 301 -16.76 -20.19 14.51
N ILE A 302 -15.51 -20.56 14.78
CA ILE A 302 -14.85 -21.73 14.25
C ILE A 302 -14.59 -22.72 15.36
N ASP A 303 -15.11 -23.93 15.21
CA ASP A 303 -14.82 -25.02 16.11
C ASP A 303 -13.48 -25.68 15.73
N MET A 304 -12.44 -25.26 16.43
CA MET A 304 -11.09 -25.79 16.26
C MET A 304 -10.88 -27.15 16.97
N THR A 305 -11.88 -27.61 17.76
CA THR A 305 -11.73 -28.83 18.58
C THR A 305 -11.96 -30.11 17.79
N LYS A 306 -12.57 -30.04 16.61
CA LYS A 306 -12.93 -31.21 15.79
C LYS A 306 -11.76 -31.95 15.18
N ASN A 307 -10.57 -31.40 15.25
CA ASN A 307 -9.34 -32.08 14.84
C ASN A 307 -8.28 -31.83 15.92
N ASP A 308 -7.63 -32.87 16.45
CA ASP A 308 -6.53 -32.82 17.40
C ASP A 308 -5.27 -32.09 16.89
N ILE A 309 -5.43 -31.15 15.96
CA ILE A 309 -4.36 -30.45 15.25
C ILE A 309 -3.53 -29.57 16.19
N PHE A 310 -4.14 -29.11 17.29
CA PHE A 310 -3.45 -28.29 18.30
C PHE A 310 -2.99 -29.07 19.54
N LEU A 311 -3.31 -30.38 19.69
CA LEU A 311 -3.19 -31.08 20.95
C LEU A 311 -2.29 -32.35 20.94
N THR A 312 -1.70 -32.71 19.82
CA THR A 312 -0.68 -33.79 19.88
C THR A 312 0.61 -33.24 20.50
N ALA A 313 0.73 -33.48 21.80
CA ALA A 313 1.95 -33.26 22.55
C ALA A 313 3.10 -34.04 21.88
N GLY A 314 3.86 -33.38 21.03
CA GLY A 314 5.00 -33.99 20.32
C GLY A 314 5.28 -33.39 18.93
N GLU A 315 4.30 -32.86 18.23
CA GLU A 315 4.57 -32.14 16.99
C GLU A 315 4.83 -30.65 17.29
N LYS A 316 6.05 -30.22 17.04
CA LYS A 316 6.47 -28.83 17.19
C LYS A 316 5.56 -27.93 16.39
N TYR A 317 4.93 -26.99 17.07
CA TYR A 317 4.23 -25.87 16.43
C TYR A 317 5.14 -25.20 15.41
N HIS A 318 4.62 -24.93 14.22
CA HIS A 318 5.31 -24.12 13.26
C HIS A 318 4.81 -22.68 13.39
N ASP A 319 5.73 -21.72 13.45
CA ASP A 319 5.45 -20.28 13.41
C ASP A 319 4.74 -19.85 12.10
N ASP A 320 4.50 -20.78 11.19
CA ASP A 320 3.92 -20.63 9.87
C ASP A 320 2.56 -21.35 9.79
N SER A 321 1.61 -20.91 10.62
CA SER A 321 0.23 -21.42 10.61
C SER A 321 -0.76 -20.29 10.40
N TYR A 322 -1.62 -20.42 9.38
CA TYR A 322 -2.59 -19.40 9.00
C TYR A 322 -3.96 -19.99 8.78
N ILE A 323 -5.00 -19.25 9.17
CA ILE A 323 -6.37 -19.49 8.73
C ILE A 323 -6.71 -18.49 7.63
N THR A 324 -7.30 -18.99 6.56
CA THR A 324 -7.78 -18.15 5.43
C THR A 324 -9.26 -18.42 5.22
N PHE A 325 -10.05 -17.35 5.19
CA PHE A 325 -11.47 -17.37 4.83
C PHE A 325 -11.63 -16.90 3.39
N SER A 326 -12.60 -17.47 2.68
CA SER A 326 -12.94 -17.10 1.31
C SER A 326 -14.45 -16.95 1.18
N TRP A 327 -14.90 -15.81 0.65
CA TRP A 327 -16.30 -15.46 0.42
C TRP A 327 -16.61 -15.50 -1.05
N LYS A 328 -17.40 -16.49 -1.48
CA LYS A 328 -17.74 -16.72 -2.89
C LYS A 328 -19.24 -16.61 -3.11
N LEU A 329 -19.64 -16.04 -4.26
CA LEU A 329 -21.03 -15.94 -4.64
C LEU A 329 -21.68 -17.31 -4.76
N LYS A 330 -22.88 -17.50 -4.21
CA LYS A 330 -23.70 -18.70 -4.38
C LYS A 330 -24.28 -18.82 -5.78
N LYS A 331 -24.59 -17.70 -6.40
CA LYS A 331 -25.20 -17.60 -7.73
C LYS A 331 -24.73 -16.34 -8.44
N LYS A 332 -24.95 -16.28 -9.74
CA LYS A 332 -24.63 -15.12 -10.56
C LYS A 332 -25.33 -13.85 -10.06
N ILE A 333 -24.60 -12.76 -9.96
CA ILE A 333 -25.10 -11.40 -9.67
C ILE A 333 -24.49 -10.44 -10.69
N GLY A 334 -25.31 -9.84 -11.53
CA GLY A 334 -24.84 -8.97 -12.62
C GLY A 334 -23.85 -9.70 -13.53
N LEU A 335 -22.64 -9.18 -13.67
CA LEU A 335 -21.53 -9.78 -14.42
C LEU A 335 -20.79 -10.90 -13.68
N LEU A 336 -20.96 -10.99 -12.37
CA LEU A 336 -20.17 -11.88 -11.53
C LEU A 336 -20.82 -13.27 -11.49
N GLU A 337 -20.07 -14.27 -11.94
CA GLU A 337 -20.53 -15.65 -11.97
C GLU A 337 -20.55 -16.29 -10.57
N ALA A 338 -21.36 -17.34 -10.43
CA ALA A 338 -21.35 -18.16 -9.22
C ALA A 338 -19.93 -18.70 -8.96
N GLY A 339 -19.50 -18.68 -7.69
CA GLY A 339 -18.16 -19.09 -7.29
C GLY A 339 -17.10 -18.00 -7.37
N THR A 340 -17.42 -16.79 -7.90
CA THR A 340 -16.51 -15.64 -7.86
C THR A 340 -16.21 -15.26 -6.43
N GLU A 341 -14.93 -15.20 -6.05
CA GLU A 341 -14.45 -14.73 -4.75
C GLU A 341 -14.43 -13.20 -4.71
N LEU A 342 -15.19 -12.61 -3.78
CA LEU A 342 -15.31 -11.16 -3.62
C LEU A 342 -14.62 -10.63 -2.38
N ALA A 343 -14.30 -11.48 -1.42
CA ALA A 343 -13.49 -11.12 -0.27
C ALA A 343 -12.75 -12.35 0.27
N PHE A 344 -11.59 -12.10 0.87
CA PHE A 344 -10.89 -13.10 1.66
C PHE A 344 -10.28 -12.45 2.92
N HIS A 345 -10.07 -13.25 3.95
CA HIS A 345 -9.40 -12.79 5.16
C HIS A 345 -8.40 -13.85 5.61
N GLN A 346 -7.18 -13.42 5.94
CA GLN A 346 -6.15 -14.32 6.44
C GLN A 346 -5.62 -13.81 7.78
N GLU A 347 -5.53 -14.71 8.75
CA GLU A 347 -4.98 -14.45 10.06
C GLU A 347 -3.89 -15.47 10.38
N LYS A 348 -2.80 -14.99 10.98
CA LYS A 348 -1.82 -15.86 11.60
C LYS A 348 -2.42 -16.46 12.85
N LEU A 349 -2.39 -17.78 12.97
CA LEU A 349 -2.88 -18.46 14.16
C LEU A 349 -1.92 -18.25 15.33
N PRO A 350 -2.44 -18.17 16.58
CA PRO A 350 -1.60 -17.97 17.72
C PRO A 350 -0.64 -19.13 17.85
N TYR A 351 0.61 -18.79 17.83
CA TYR A 351 1.69 -19.66 18.24
C TYR A 351 1.91 -19.39 19.74
N PRO A 352 2.08 -20.39 20.61
CA PRO A 352 2.43 -20.11 21.99
C PRO A 352 3.73 -19.31 22.00
N SER A 353 3.60 -17.98 22.04
CA SER A 353 4.73 -17.08 22.13
C SER A 353 5.35 -17.26 23.51
N ASN A 354 6.38 -18.06 23.58
CA ASN A 354 7.35 -17.91 24.61
C ASN A 354 8.42 -16.96 24.07
N ASP A 355 8.20 -15.67 24.19
CA ASP A 355 9.23 -14.64 24.07
C ASP A 355 10.57 -15.15 24.57
N TYR A 356 11.65 -15.00 23.80
CA TYR A 356 13.03 -15.27 24.18
C TYR A 356 13.30 -16.58 24.97
N LYS A 357 12.36 -17.03 25.81
CA LYS A 357 12.36 -18.36 26.47
C LYS A 357 12.21 -19.50 25.47
N GLU A 358 11.74 -19.23 24.25
CA GLU A 358 11.70 -20.24 23.20
C GLU A 358 13.06 -20.55 22.62
N CYS A 359 13.98 -19.61 22.56
CA CYS A 359 15.38 -19.96 22.33
C CYS A 359 15.89 -20.91 23.39
N GLU A 360 15.50 -20.73 24.67
CA GLU A 360 15.82 -21.64 25.74
C GLU A 360 15.05 -22.97 25.67
N ASN A 361 13.79 -22.97 25.22
CA ASN A 361 12.99 -24.20 25.09
C ASN A 361 13.27 -24.98 23.81
N LEU A 362 13.58 -24.30 22.69
CA LEU A 362 14.20 -24.93 21.52
C LEU A 362 15.59 -25.49 21.89
N GLN A 363 16.33 -24.86 22.78
CA GLN A 363 17.54 -25.40 23.38
C GLN A 363 17.24 -26.66 24.15
N LYS A 364 16.22 -26.70 25.01
CA LYS A 364 15.85 -27.91 25.82
C LYS A 364 15.29 -29.05 24.97
N ALA A 365 14.44 -28.76 23.98
CA ALA A 365 13.89 -29.80 23.10
C ALA A 365 14.93 -30.35 22.10
N ASN A 366 15.87 -29.52 21.65
CA ASN A 366 17.00 -29.97 20.83
C ASN A 366 18.10 -30.63 21.64
N ASN A 367 18.25 -30.33 22.93
CA ASN A 367 19.18 -31.01 23.81
C ASN A 367 18.86 -32.51 23.96
N THR A 368 17.59 -32.91 23.95
CA THR A 368 17.19 -34.33 23.95
C THR A 368 17.59 -35.05 22.65
N PHE A 369 17.69 -34.33 21.52
CA PHE A 369 18.17 -34.92 20.26
C PHE A 369 19.71 -34.88 20.15
N LEU A 370 20.37 -33.97 20.87
CA LEU A 370 21.82 -33.74 20.83
C LEU A 370 22.59 -34.53 21.89
N GLU A 371 21.92 -35.10 22.93
CA GLU A 371 22.56 -35.91 23.96
C GLU A 371 23.16 -37.22 23.43
N SER A 372 22.84 -37.60 22.18
CA SER A 372 23.32 -38.82 21.55
C SER A 372 24.55 -38.68 20.65
N THR A 373 25.07 -37.45 20.43
CA THR A 373 26.23 -37.23 19.54
C THR A 373 27.37 -36.48 20.23
N PRO A 374 28.59 -37.03 20.27
CA PRO A 374 29.74 -36.46 20.98
C PRO A 374 30.55 -35.42 20.19
N GLU A 375 29.95 -34.72 19.23
CA GLU A 375 30.71 -33.75 18.43
C GLU A 375 30.88 -32.41 19.15
N LYS A 376 32.10 -31.92 19.14
CA LYS A 376 32.50 -30.70 19.85
C LYS A 376 32.00 -29.47 19.16
N PHE A 377 31.32 -28.59 19.91
CA PHE A 377 31.19 -27.15 19.55
C PHE A 377 32.55 -26.51 19.86
N ASP A 378 33.34 -26.27 18.83
CA ASP A 378 34.70 -25.73 18.96
C ASP A 378 34.86 -24.37 18.33
N MET A 379 35.55 -23.45 19.03
CA MET A 379 35.81 -22.11 18.56
C MET A 379 37.31 -21.83 18.59
N ILE A 380 37.83 -21.43 17.47
CA ILE A 380 39.23 -21.07 17.26
C ILE A 380 39.25 -19.56 16.92
N GLU A 381 39.91 -18.80 17.77
CA GLU A 381 40.12 -17.37 17.57
C GLU A 381 41.57 -17.11 17.11
N THR A 382 41.68 -16.27 16.06
CA THR A 382 42.94 -15.73 15.56
C THR A 382 42.92 -14.21 15.63
N GLU A 383 43.98 -13.56 15.20
CA GLU A 383 44.04 -12.10 15.11
C GLU A 383 42.90 -11.53 14.20
N ASN A 384 42.63 -12.17 13.06
CA ASN A 384 41.73 -11.69 12.00
C ASN A 384 40.40 -12.45 11.90
N GLU A 385 40.28 -13.64 12.42
CA GLU A 385 39.12 -14.51 12.23
C GLU A 385 38.71 -15.23 13.51
N VAL A 386 37.40 -15.48 13.61
CA VAL A 386 36.82 -16.43 14.56
C VAL A 386 36.17 -17.57 13.77
N LYS A 387 36.62 -18.81 13.99
CA LYS A 387 36.08 -20.03 13.39
C LYS A 387 35.31 -20.82 14.42
N ILE A 388 34.06 -21.16 14.11
CA ILE A 388 33.19 -21.96 14.96
C ILE A 388 32.84 -23.21 14.18
N ASN A 389 33.24 -24.38 14.73
CA ASN A 389 32.99 -25.67 14.12
C ASN A 389 31.98 -26.45 14.97
N PHE A 390 31.00 -27.03 14.31
CA PHE A 390 29.99 -27.89 14.94
C PHE A 390 29.37 -28.84 13.91
N PHE A 391 29.31 -30.11 14.23
CA PHE A 391 28.89 -31.14 13.28
C PHE A 391 29.63 -31.05 11.94
N ASN A 392 28.86 -31.03 10.83
CA ASN A 392 29.29 -30.83 9.46
C ASN A 392 29.25 -29.33 9.02
N ARG A 393 29.27 -28.42 9.98
CA ARG A 393 29.13 -26.96 9.72
C ARG A 393 30.32 -26.20 10.26
N GLN A 394 30.63 -25.10 9.59
CA GLN A 394 31.66 -24.16 10.01
C GLN A 394 31.20 -22.74 9.72
N ILE A 395 31.26 -21.86 10.72
CA ILE A 395 31.06 -20.41 10.56
C ILE A 395 32.39 -19.71 10.75
N ILE A 396 32.71 -18.80 9.86
CA ILE A 396 33.92 -17.97 9.93
C ILE A 396 33.52 -16.50 9.96
N PHE A 397 33.84 -15.82 11.03
CA PHE A 397 33.74 -14.36 11.12
C PHE A 397 35.08 -13.74 10.72
N ASP A 398 35.03 -12.65 9.97
CA ASP A 398 36.14 -11.73 9.74
C ASP A 398 36.05 -10.61 10.78
N LYS A 399 37.04 -10.51 11.65
CA LYS A 399 37.09 -9.48 12.73
C LYS A 399 37.31 -8.08 12.17
N ASN A 400 37.88 -7.92 10.98
CA ASN A 400 38.13 -6.60 10.37
C ASN A 400 36.86 -6.00 9.77
N THR A 401 35.96 -6.84 9.30
CA THR A 401 34.67 -6.39 8.72
C THR A 401 33.49 -6.62 9.66
N GLY A 402 33.67 -7.42 10.71
CA GLY A 402 32.62 -7.80 11.65
C GLY A 402 31.57 -8.74 11.08
N LYS A 403 31.79 -9.27 9.87
CA LYS A 403 30.82 -10.08 9.13
C LYS A 403 31.06 -11.57 9.28
N ILE A 404 30.00 -12.35 9.09
CA ILE A 404 30.14 -13.77 8.75
C ILE A 404 30.68 -13.83 7.32
N LYS A 405 31.94 -14.22 7.18
CA LYS A 405 32.63 -14.35 5.91
C LYS A 405 32.22 -15.62 5.16
N PHE A 406 32.09 -16.71 5.90
CA PHE A 406 31.68 -18.00 5.35
C PHE A 406 30.77 -18.73 6.34
N TYR A 407 29.80 -19.42 5.79
CA TYR A 407 29.03 -20.44 6.50
C TYR A 407 28.97 -21.69 5.64
N TYR A 408 29.74 -22.68 6.04
CA TYR A 408 29.77 -23.98 5.38
C TYR A 408 28.78 -24.94 6.04
N CYS A 409 27.96 -25.60 5.21
CA CYS A 409 27.08 -26.71 5.58
C CYS A 409 27.39 -27.86 4.63
N ASP A 410 27.78 -29.04 5.17
CA ASP A 410 28.21 -30.19 4.37
C ASP A 410 29.30 -29.85 3.32
N GLY A 411 30.21 -28.96 3.66
CA GLY A 411 31.28 -28.50 2.76
C GLY A 411 30.88 -27.49 1.70
N VAL A 412 29.60 -27.12 1.63
CA VAL A 412 29.09 -26.08 0.72
C VAL A 412 28.98 -24.76 1.47
N ASN A 413 29.54 -23.69 0.91
CA ASN A 413 29.35 -22.35 1.45
C ASN A 413 27.94 -21.84 1.10
N VAL A 414 27.13 -21.54 2.10
CA VAL A 414 25.75 -21.06 1.94
C VAL A 414 25.60 -19.55 2.03
N PHE A 415 26.67 -18.82 2.34
CA PHE A 415 26.71 -17.36 2.32
C PHE A 415 27.69 -16.84 1.28
N GLN A 416 27.23 -15.93 0.46
CA GLN A 416 28.13 -15.16 -0.41
C GLN A 416 28.73 -13.97 0.36
N ASP A 417 27.92 -13.30 1.20
CA ASP A 417 28.32 -12.25 2.15
C ASP A 417 27.40 -12.32 3.37
N GLY A 418 27.88 -12.00 4.55
CA GLY A 418 27.10 -12.07 5.78
C GLY A 418 26.04 -10.95 5.89
N PRO A 419 25.02 -11.14 6.73
CA PRO A 419 23.95 -10.15 6.91
C PRO A 419 24.51 -8.84 7.48
N MET A 420 24.16 -7.73 6.83
CA MET A 420 24.51 -6.37 7.25
C MET A 420 23.30 -5.46 7.10
N LEU A 421 23.13 -4.52 8.03
CA LEU A 421 22.08 -3.52 7.94
C LEU A 421 22.24 -2.69 6.65
N ASN A 422 21.22 -2.68 5.82
CA ASN A 422 21.19 -1.90 4.59
C ASN A 422 20.18 -0.76 4.71
N LEU A 423 20.62 0.46 4.41
CA LEU A 423 19.81 1.68 4.44
C LEU A 423 19.53 2.23 3.04
N TRP A 424 19.91 1.51 1.98
CA TRP A 424 19.73 1.94 0.59
C TRP A 424 18.92 0.93 -0.21
N ARG A 425 18.11 1.41 -1.13
CA ARG A 425 17.47 0.64 -2.20
C ARG A 425 17.57 1.38 -3.54
N ALA A 426 17.36 0.70 -4.63
CA ALA A 426 17.16 1.35 -5.91
C ALA A 426 15.97 2.33 -5.84
N PRO A 427 16.14 3.57 -6.33
CA PRO A 427 15.03 4.52 -6.42
C PRO A 427 13.95 4.03 -7.37
N ILE A 428 12.72 4.40 -7.07
CA ILE A 428 11.56 4.20 -7.93
C ILE A 428 11.10 5.55 -8.50
N ASP A 429 10.19 5.54 -9.46
CA ASP A 429 9.74 6.76 -10.15
C ASP A 429 9.18 7.81 -9.18
N ASN A 430 8.42 7.39 -8.18
CA ASN A 430 7.87 8.29 -7.16
C ASN A 430 8.94 8.95 -6.28
N ASP A 431 10.12 8.35 -6.14
CA ASP A 431 11.25 8.98 -5.43
C ASP A 431 11.94 10.05 -6.28
N ILE A 432 11.85 9.91 -7.61
CA ILE A 432 12.57 10.75 -8.60
C ILE A 432 11.74 11.98 -8.98
N LEU A 433 10.47 11.76 -9.30
CA LEU A 433 9.63 12.80 -9.90
C LEU A 433 9.12 13.79 -8.86
N GLY A 434 8.67 13.34 -7.70
CA GLY A 434 8.04 14.17 -6.68
C GLY A 434 6.91 15.03 -7.27
N LEU A 435 5.76 14.98 -6.68
CA LEU A 435 4.65 15.86 -7.04
C LEU A 435 4.69 17.07 -6.09
N GLU A 436 5.63 18.00 -6.33
CA GLU A 436 5.88 19.15 -5.43
C GLU A 436 4.65 20.04 -5.26
N GLU A 437 3.85 20.19 -6.31
CA GLU A 437 2.57 20.92 -6.28
C GLU A 437 1.54 20.29 -5.31
N PHE A 438 1.63 18.97 -5.07
CA PHE A 438 0.84 18.24 -4.08
C PHE A 438 1.60 18.03 -2.76
N GLY A 439 2.75 18.70 -2.56
CA GLY A 439 3.57 18.61 -1.35
C GLY A 439 4.48 17.37 -1.28
N ALA A 440 4.55 16.57 -2.34
CA ALA A 440 5.48 15.44 -2.42
C ALA A 440 6.87 15.91 -2.85
N LYS A 441 7.86 15.77 -1.96
CA LYS A 441 9.24 16.17 -2.21
C LYS A 441 9.97 15.15 -3.10
N LYS A 442 10.93 15.61 -3.90
CA LYS A 442 11.90 14.76 -4.61
C LYS A 442 12.87 14.14 -3.61
N VAL A 443 12.44 13.05 -3.00
CA VAL A 443 13.21 12.42 -1.90
C VAL A 443 14.56 11.88 -2.34
N LEU A 444 14.71 11.46 -3.60
CA LEU A 444 15.97 10.96 -4.14
C LEU A 444 17.10 12.01 -4.09
N GLU A 445 16.79 13.27 -4.43
CA GLU A 445 17.79 14.35 -4.38
C GLU A 445 18.27 14.54 -2.94
N HIS A 446 17.33 14.57 -1.97
CA HIS A 446 17.65 14.66 -0.55
C HIS A 446 18.48 13.47 -0.06
N TRP A 447 18.15 12.24 -0.47
CA TRP A 447 18.96 11.06 -0.13
C TRP A 447 20.37 11.12 -0.71
N LYS A 448 20.53 11.64 -1.95
CA LYS A 448 21.83 11.84 -2.59
C LYS A 448 22.64 12.95 -1.92
N GLU A 449 22.03 14.08 -1.55
CA GLU A 449 22.67 15.14 -0.80
C GLU A 449 23.21 14.63 0.55
N LYS A 450 22.48 13.75 1.22
CA LYS A 450 22.89 13.07 2.44
C LYS A 450 23.84 11.88 2.21
N ASN A 451 24.19 11.58 0.95
CA ASN A 451 25.08 10.49 0.54
C ASN A 451 24.69 9.10 1.10
N ILE A 452 23.37 8.81 1.22
CA ILE A 452 22.88 7.52 1.74
C ILE A 452 23.35 6.36 0.86
N HIS A 453 23.49 6.57 -0.46
CA HIS A 453 23.97 5.58 -1.43
C HIS A 453 25.48 5.28 -1.30
N LEU A 454 26.22 6.04 -0.50
CA LEU A 454 27.66 5.91 -0.27
C LEU A 454 28.02 5.48 1.16
N LEU A 455 27.03 5.00 1.93
CA LEU A 455 27.25 4.57 3.31
C LEU A 455 28.30 3.47 3.41
N GLN A 456 29.20 3.61 4.35
CA GLN A 456 30.27 2.67 4.68
C GLN A 456 30.06 2.09 6.06
N HIS A 457 30.40 0.81 6.22
CA HIS A 457 30.36 0.12 7.50
C HIS A 457 31.75 0.12 8.14
N ASN A 458 31.91 0.80 9.24
CA ASN A 458 33.15 0.92 9.98
C ASN A 458 33.04 0.18 11.30
N ILE A 459 33.81 -0.90 11.45
CA ILE A 459 33.85 -1.66 12.70
C ILE A 459 34.50 -0.86 13.82
N ARG A 460 33.88 -0.89 15.00
CA ARG A 460 34.38 -0.25 16.21
C ARG A 460 34.92 -1.26 17.22
N SER A 461 34.22 -2.37 17.40
CA SER A 461 34.69 -3.49 18.21
C SER A 461 34.15 -4.81 17.72
N PHE A 462 34.87 -5.88 18.00
CA PHE A 462 34.47 -7.27 17.82
C PHE A 462 34.79 -8.01 19.10
N GLU A 463 33.78 -8.51 19.81
CA GLU A 463 33.92 -9.09 21.15
C GLU A 463 33.21 -10.43 21.23
N ILE A 464 33.88 -11.42 21.76
CA ILE A 464 33.28 -12.69 22.16
C ILE A 464 32.78 -12.51 23.60
N ILE A 465 31.46 -12.33 23.75
CA ILE A 465 30.82 -12.04 25.05
C ILE A 465 30.75 -13.29 25.91
N GLU A 466 30.37 -14.39 25.28
CA GLU A 466 30.19 -15.65 25.97
C GLU A 466 30.53 -16.83 25.05
N LYS A 467 31.09 -17.88 25.62
CA LYS A 467 31.32 -19.18 24.97
C LYS A 467 31.10 -20.26 25.96
N ASN A 468 30.24 -21.20 25.63
CA ASN A 468 30.05 -22.44 26.40
C ASN A 468 29.91 -23.64 25.47
N HIS A 469 29.44 -24.78 25.98
CA HIS A 469 29.30 -26.02 25.20
C HIS A 469 28.16 -25.97 24.18
N ASP A 470 27.15 -25.11 24.35
CA ASP A 470 25.91 -25.13 23.59
C ASP A 470 25.76 -23.95 22.66
N TYR A 471 26.43 -22.81 22.92
CA TYR A 471 26.39 -21.63 22.10
C TYR A 471 27.61 -20.70 22.28
N ALA A 472 27.76 -19.80 21.36
CA ALA A 472 28.66 -18.66 21.48
C ALA A 472 27.89 -17.34 21.20
N VAL A 473 28.21 -16.30 21.97
CA VAL A 473 27.67 -14.92 21.78
C VAL A 473 28.79 -14.01 21.31
N ILE A 474 28.61 -13.42 20.16
CA ILE A 474 29.53 -12.45 19.57
C ILE A 474 28.80 -11.12 19.44
N ASN A 475 29.42 -10.04 19.92
CA ASN A 475 28.94 -8.68 19.71
C ASN A 475 29.87 -7.94 18.76
N VAL A 476 29.29 -7.28 17.77
CA VAL A 476 30.02 -6.44 16.82
C VAL A 476 29.42 -5.05 16.86
N SER A 477 30.16 -4.09 17.35
CA SER A 477 29.77 -2.68 17.28
C SER A 477 30.32 -2.05 16.00
N SER A 478 29.48 -1.36 15.27
CA SER A 478 29.86 -0.67 14.04
C SER A 478 29.22 0.70 13.90
N GLU A 479 29.70 1.45 12.96
CA GLU A 479 29.15 2.74 12.56
C GLU A 479 28.94 2.73 11.06
N ILE A 480 27.69 2.97 10.65
CA ILE A 480 27.31 3.12 9.25
C ILE A 480 27.20 4.61 8.97
N ALA A 481 28.11 5.15 8.17
CA ALA A 481 28.19 6.57 7.90
C ALA A 481 28.64 6.87 6.47
N PRO A 482 28.22 8.00 5.88
CA PRO A 482 28.78 8.46 4.62
C PRO A 482 30.23 8.95 4.82
N PRO A 483 31.05 8.96 3.74
CA PRO A 483 32.50 9.27 3.85
C PRO A 483 32.82 10.65 4.41
N VAL A 484 31.95 11.65 4.24
CA VAL A 484 32.27 13.06 4.45
C VAL A 484 31.28 13.79 5.37
N LEU A 485 30.11 13.24 5.64
CA LEU A 485 29.07 13.93 6.41
C LEU A 485 29.09 13.53 7.89
N ASP A 486 28.62 14.45 8.74
CA ASP A 486 28.61 14.34 10.20
C ASP A 486 27.34 13.63 10.75
N TRP A 487 26.83 12.66 10.03
CA TRP A 487 25.73 11.83 10.46
C TRP A 487 26.03 10.35 10.22
N GLY A 488 25.33 9.51 10.91
CA GLY A 488 25.41 8.06 10.72
C GLY A 488 24.50 7.28 11.64
N TYR A 489 24.70 5.97 11.60
CA TYR A 489 23.96 5.01 12.39
C TYR A 489 24.95 4.20 13.23
N LYS A 490 24.92 4.36 14.57
CA LYS A 490 25.69 3.50 15.48
C LYS A 490 24.91 2.21 15.66
N THR A 491 25.52 1.07 15.36
CA THR A 491 24.87 -0.24 15.35
C THR A 491 25.62 -1.24 16.20
N ASP A 492 24.86 -2.11 16.86
CA ASP A 492 25.36 -3.29 17.55
C ASP A 492 24.68 -4.52 16.96
N TYR A 493 25.51 -5.48 16.52
CA TYR A 493 25.10 -6.79 16.02
C TYR A 493 25.42 -7.82 17.08
N MET A 494 24.40 -8.41 17.68
CA MET A 494 24.57 -9.52 18.60
C MET A 494 24.23 -10.82 17.89
N TYR A 495 25.25 -11.64 17.65
CA TYR A 495 25.13 -12.97 17.08
C TYR A 495 25.11 -14.01 18.20
N ILE A 496 24.12 -14.89 18.17
CA ILE A 496 24.10 -16.09 19.02
C ILE A 496 24.16 -17.28 18.09
N ILE A 497 25.29 -17.99 18.12
CA ILE A 497 25.54 -19.17 17.31
C ILE A 497 25.27 -20.41 18.19
N HIS A 498 24.22 -21.13 17.87
CA HIS A 498 23.80 -22.31 18.62
C HIS A 498 24.45 -23.57 18.08
N ARG A 499 24.74 -24.53 18.96
CA ARG A 499 25.32 -25.82 18.62
C ARG A 499 24.53 -26.60 17.56
N ASN A 500 23.20 -26.40 17.48
CA ASN A 500 22.33 -27.00 16.45
C ASN A 500 22.45 -26.34 15.06
N GLY A 501 23.28 -25.29 14.92
CA GLY A 501 23.50 -24.55 13.68
C GLY A 501 22.55 -23.40 13.45
N MET A 502 21.63 -23.11 14.36
CA MET A 502 20.81 -21.89 14.31
C MET A 502 21.69 -20.68 14.65
N ILE A 503 21.52 -19.61 13.88
CA ILE A 503 22.15 -18.32 14.12
C ILE A 503 21.03 -17.32 14.42
N SER A 504 21.01 -16.79 15.64
CA SER A 504 20.15 -15.67 15.99
C SER A 504 20.94 -14.37 15.83
N VAL A 505 20.39 -13.40 15.11
CA VAL A 505 21.02 -12.09 14.92
C VAL A 505 20.07 -11.01 15.43
N LYS A 506 20.54 -10.25 16.41
CA LYS A 506 19.82 -9.06 16.88
C LYS A 506 20.63 -7.82 16.47
N ILE A 507 19.99 -6.93 15.72
CA ILE A 507 20.58 -5.66 15.31
C ILE A 507 19.86 -4.54 16.04
N SER A 508 20.60 -3.69 16.73
CA SER A 508 20.10 -2.47 17.35
C SER A 508 20.93 -1.29 16.87
N GLY A 509 20.31 -0.12 16.78
CA GLY A 509 21.06 1.03 16.29
C GLY A 509 20.39 2.36 16.63
N LYS A 510 21.17 3.43 16.53
CA LYS A 510 20.73 4.80 16.79
C LYS A 510 21.33 5.78 15.79
N LEU A 511 20.47 6.57 15.16
CA LEU A 511 20.87 7.71 14.33
C LEU A 511 21.56 8.80 15.18
N TYR A 512 22.54 9.47 14.60
CA TYR A 512 23.19 10.63 15.18
C TYR A 512 23.54 11.67 14.10
N GLY A 513 23.83 12.89 14.55
CA GLY A 513 24.22 14.00 13.66
C GLY A 513 23.05 14.56 12.85
N ASN A 514 23.38 15.22 11.75
CA ASN A 514 22.41 15.82 10.84
C ASN A 514 21.86 14.77 9.85
N ALA A 515 21.18 13.76 10.41
CA ALA A 515 20.64 12.63 9.65
C ALA A 515 19.53 13.04 8.67
N PRO A 516 19.28 12.26 7.60
CA PRO A 516 18.17 12.50 6.71
C PRO A 516 16.81 12.35 7.44
N GLU A 517 15.81 13.11 7.00
CA GLU A 517 14.43 13.02 7.54
C GLU A 517 13.79 11.67 7.24
N THR A 518 14.13 11.07 6.09
CA THR A 518 13.64 9.78 5.65
C THR A 518 14.76 8.89 5.15
N LEU A 519 14.61 7.60 5.33
CA LEU A 519 15.52 6.58 4.78
C LEU A 519 14.79 5.76 3.70
N PRO A 520 15.45 5.44 2.58
CA PRO A 520 14.83 4.63 1.53
C PRO A 520 14.51 3.19 1.96
N ARG A 521 15.24 2.71 2.98
CA ARG A 521 15.10 1.35 3.52
C ARG A 521 15.75 1.25 4.90
N ILE A 522 15.25 0.31 5.71
CA ILE A 522 15.92 -0.27 6.89
C ILE A 522 15.74 -1.78 6.79
N GLY A 523 16.84 -2.52 6.55
CA GLY A 523 16.73 -3.97 6.39
C GLY A 523 18.07 -4.69 6.21
#